data_b373a11c91e67f67c463244c9d3afefa
#
_entry.id   b373a11c91e67f67c463244c9d3afefa
#
_cell.length_a   1.000
_cell.length_b   1.000
_cell.length_c   1.000
_cell.angle_alpha   90.00
_cell.angle_beta   90.00
_cell.angle_gamma   90.00
#
_symmetry.space_group_name_H-M   'P 1'
#
loop_
_entity.id
_entity.type
_entity.pdbx_description
1 polymer ?
#
loop_
_entity_poly.entity_id
_entity_poly.type
_entity_poly.pdbx_seq_one_letter_code
_entity_poly.pdbx_strand_id
1 'polypeptide(L)'
;MVSVWNVAHNVGGGLIGPLFLLGLALFGDWRSAFYVPAIVAVGVAVFACFAMRDTPQSCGLPPIEKHKDDYPEGYDEHHERELSTKEIFVTYVLRNKLLWYIALANVFVYLLRYGVLDWAPTYLKEAKHFNVDKSSWAYFFYEWAGIPGTLLCGWLSDKLFKGNRGATGVVFMILVTVGTLIYWLNPAGNP
;
A
#
# COMPACT_ATOMS: atom_id res chain seq x y z
N MET A 1 -4.46 11.77 6.78
CA MET A 1 -3.08 11.84 6.26
C MET A 1 -2.52 10.48 5.85
N VAL A 2 -2.63 9.42 6.65
CA VAL A 2 -2.13 8.07 6.31
C VAL A 2 -2.69 7.54 4.98
N SER A 3 -3.98 7.76 4.69
CA SER A 3 -4.60 7.33 3.44
C SER A 3 -3.99 8.00 2.20
N VAL A 4 -3.64 9.28 2.30
CA VAL A 4 -2.99 10.02 1.22
C VAL A 4 -1.57 9.49 0.99
N TRP A 5 -0.83 9.23 2.06
CA TRP A 5 0.50 8.63 1.95
C TRP A 5 0.45 7.25 1.28
N ASN A 6 -0.56 6.45 1.61
CA ASN A 6 -0.72 5.10 1.04
C ASN A 6 -1.07 5.11 -0.46
N VAL A 7 -1.57 6.22 -1.01
CA VAL A 7 -1.79 6.38 -2.46
C VAL A 7 -0.49 6.20 -3.25
N ALA A 8 0.66 6.59 -2.70
CA ALA A 8 1.95 6.44 -3.36
C ALA A 8 2.24 4.97 -3.75
N HIS A 9 1.81 4.02 -2.92
CA HIS A 9 1.96 2.60 -3.21
C HIS A 9 1.16 2.17 -4.46
N ASN A 10 -0.08 2.61 -4.57
CA ASN A 10 -0.94 2.29 -5.71
C ASN A 10 -0.46 2.98 -7.00
N VAL A 11 0.04 4.20 -6.90
CA VAL A 11 0.64 4.90 -8.06
C VAL A 11 1.88 4.16 -8.55
N GLY A 12 2.78 3.79 -7.63
CA GLY A 12 4.00 3.06 -7.97
C GLY A 12 3.70 1.68 -8.59
N GLY A 13 2.81 0.91 -7.97
CA GLY A 13 2.39 -0.39 -8.47
C GLY A 13 1.71 -0.29 -9.84
N GLY A 14 0.79 0.66 -10.01
CA GLY A 14 0.08 0.86 -11.27
C GLY A 14 0.97 1.25 -12.44
N LEU A 15 2.04 2.01 -12.20
CA LEU A 15 2.96 2.43 -13.25
C LEU A 15 3.81 1.28 -13.83
N ILE A 16 3.93 0.15 -13.14
CA ILE A 16 4.74 -0.99 -13.60
C ILE A 16 4.25 -1.51 -14.96
N GLY A 17 2.94 -1.70 -15.13
CA GLY A 17 2.35 -2.19 -16.38
C GLY A 17 2.65 -1.30 -17.58
N PRO A 18 2.32 -0.01 -17.57
CA PRO A 18 2.69 0.92 -18.63
C PRO A 18 4.20 1.03 -18.90
N LEU A 19 5.05 1.03 -17.87
CA LEU A 19 6.50 1.05 -18.02
C LEU A 19 7.03 -0.22 -18.69
N PHE A 20 6.45 -1.38 -18.36
CA PHE A 20 6.74 -2.64 -19.04
C PHE A 20 6.41 -2.56 -20.53
N LEU A 21 5.19 -2.12 -20.88
CA LEU A 21 4.77 -1.98 -22.26
C LEU A 21 5.64 -0.96 -23.04
N LEU A 22 5.97 0.16 -22.39
CA LEU A 22 6.88 1.15 -22.97
C LEU A 22 8.26 0.55 -23.26
N GLY A 23 8.79 -0.23 -22.32
CA GLY A 23 10.07 -0.92 -22.48
C GLY A 23 10.04 -1.88 -23.68
N LEU A 24 8.99 -2.70 -23.79
CA LEU A 24 8.83 -3.59 -24.94
C LEU A 24 8.70 -2.84 -26.27
N ALA A 25 7.95 -1.74 -26.29
CA ALA A 25 7.74 -0.94 -27.50
C ALA A 25 9.03 -0.28 -27.99
N LEU A 26 9.88 0.19 -27.06
CA LEU A 26 11.12 0.90 -27.39
C LEU A 26 12.28 -0.04 -27.75
N PHE A 27 12.40 -1.17 -27.05
CA PHE A 27 13.59 -2.02 -27.15
C PHE A 27 13.31 -3.42 -27.72
N GLY A 28 12.06 -3.86 -27.77
CA GLY A 28 11.67 -5.17 -28.32
C GLY A 28 12.17 -6.38 -27.52
N ASP A 29 12.84 -6.18 -26.39
CA ASP A 29 13.42 -7.23 -25.56
C ASP A 29 12.70 -7.30 -24.20
N TRP A 30 12.38 -8.50 -23.73
CA TRP A 30 11.74 -8.74 -22.44
C TRP A 30 12.58 -8.22 -21.26
N ARG A 31 13.91 -8.12 -21.41
CA ARG A 31 14.77 -7.55 -20.36
C ARG A 31 14.48 -6.09 -20.08
N SER A 32 13.91 -5.37 -21.04
CA SER A 32 13.48 -3.97 -20.88
C SER A 32 12.42 -3.81 -19.79
N ALA A 33 11.66 -4.85 -19.51
CA ALA A 33 10.72 -4.92 -18.39
C ALA A 33 11.37 -4.67 -17.01
N PHE A 34 12.65 -4.94 -16.89
CA PHE A 34 13.40 -4.78 -15.64
C PHE A 34 14.22 -3.48 -15.62
N TYR A 35 14.99 -3.21 -16.66
CA TYR A 35 15.88 -2.04 -16.62
C TYR A 35 15.15 -0.71 -16.82
N VAL A 36 14.02 -0.66 -17.54
CA VAL A 36 13.26 0.60 -17.69
C VAL A 36 12.65 1.05 -16.36
N PRO A 37 11.90 0.22 -15.61
CA PRO A 37 11.46 0.59 -14.28
C PRO A 37 12.62 0.86 -13.31
N ALA A 38 13.74 0.13 -13.42
CA ALA A 38 14.91 0.35 -12.57
C ALA A 38 15.52 1.74 -12.78
N ILE A 39 15.66 2.21 -14.04
CA ILE A 39 16.15 3.56 -14.35
C ILE A 39 15.23 4.62 -13.72
N VAL A 40 13.91 4.44 -13.87
CA VAL A 40 12.94 5.36 -13.26
C VAL A 40 13.07 5.35 -11.72
N ALA A 41 13.20 4.18 -11.12
CA ALA A 41 13.37 4.04 -9.68
C ALA A 41 14.66 4.73 -9.17
N VAL A 42 15.77 4.59 -9.90
CA VAL A 42 17.02 5.28 -9.57
C VAL A 42 16.84 6.80 -9.67
N GLY A 43 16.17 7.29 -10.73
CA GLY A 43 15.88 8.72 -10.87
C GLY A 43 15.04 9.26 -9.69
N VAL A 44 14.00 8.53 -9.29
CA VAL A 44 13.18 8.89 -8.12
C VAL A 44 13.99 8.84 -6.83
N ALA A 45 14.87 7.84 -6.65
CA ALA A 45 15.74 7.74 -5.48
C ALA A 45 16.70 8.92 -5.38
N VAL A 46 17.32 9.31 -6.50
CA VAL A 46 18.19 10.50 -6.56
C VAL A 46 17.39 11.77 -6.21
N PHE A 47 16.21 11.94 -6.79
CA PHE A 47 15.32 13.04 -6.44
C PHE A 47 14.97 13.05 -4.95
N ALA A 48 14.64 11.89 -4.37
CA ALA A 48 14.32 11.76 -2.97
C ALA A 48 15.49 12.18 -2.05
N CYS A 49 16.72 11.83 -2.40
CA CYS A 49 17.91 12.25 -1.64
C CYS A 49 18.03 13.77 -1.51
N PHE A 50 17.62 14.53 -2.53
CA PHE A 50 17.66 16.00 -2.48
C PHE A 50 16.40 16.63 -1.88
N ALA A 51 15.23 16.02 -2.10
CA ALA A 51 13.95 16.60 -1.73
C ALA A 51 13.49 16.22 -0.30
N MET A 52 13.87 15.03 0.17
CA MET A 52 13.42 14.54 1.49
C MET A 52 14.34 15.01 2.62
N ARG A 53 13.74 15.24 3.77
CA ARG A 53 14.42 15.51 5.04
C ARG A 53 13.91 14.51 6.09
N ASP A 54 14.80 14.02 6.94
CA ASP A 54 14.46 12.95 7.89
C ASP A 54 13.51 13.42 8.99
N THR A 55 13.74 14.62 9.50
CA THR A 55 12.97 15.16 10.63
C THR A 55 12.71 16.66 10.47
N PRO A 56 11.64 17.19 11.08
CA PRO A 56 11.42 18.64 11.13
C PRO A 56 12.60 19.40 11.73
N GLN A 57 13.28 18.82 12.72
CA GLN A 57 14.45 19.42 13.38
C GLN A 57 15.63 19.63 12.42
N SER A 58 15.80 18.72 11.43
CA SER A 58 16.83 18.89 10.41
C SER A 58 16.62 20.11 9.50
N CYS A 59 15.40 20.66 9.53
CA CYS A 59 15.01 21.90 8.83
C CYS A 59 14.94 23.13 9.77
N GLY A 60 15.39 22.99 11.03
CA GLY A 60 15.28 24.05 12.04
C GLY A 60 13.87 24.26 12.60
N LEU A 61 12.95 23.33 12.36
CA LEU A 61 11.59 23.36 12.89
C LEU A 61 11.52 22.62 14.24
N PRO A 62 10.56 23.00 15.13
CA PRO A 62 10.37 22.29 16.38
C PRO A 62 9.89 20.84 16.13
N PRO A 63 10.10 19.92 17.09
CA PRO A 63 9.52 18.59 17.05
C PRO A 63 8.01 18.62 16.83
N ILE A 64 7.45 17.61 16.17
CA ILE A 64 6.03 17.58 15.81
C ILE A 64 5.13 17.56 17.05
N GLU A 65 5.58 16.91 18.10
CA GLU A 65 4.93 16.83 19.40
C GLU A 65 4.75 18.22 20.01
N LYS A 66 5.81 19.02 20.00
CA LYS A 66 5.80 20.40 20.48
C LYS A 66 4.95 21.33 19.60
N HIS A 67 4.92 21.09 18.29
CA HIS A 67 4.11 21.89 17.36
C HIS A 67 2.61 21.65 17.52
N LYS A 68 2.21 20.40 17.82
CA LYS A 68 0.82 20.01 17.98
C LYS A 68 0.31 20.04 19.40
N ASP A 69 1.19 20.24 20.37
CA ASP A 69 0.88 20.11 21.80
C ASP A 69 0.21 18.76 22.12
N ASP A 70 0.72 17.70 21.46
CA ASP A 70 0.15 16.35 21.48
C ASP A 70 1.03 15.43 22.35
N TYR A 71 1.20 15.83 23.60
CA TYR A 71 1.87 15.03 24.60
C TYR A 71 0.87 14.13 25.33
N PRO A 72 1.23 12.87 25.63
CA PRO A 72 0.43 12.01 26.50
C PRO A 72 0.22 12.65 27.86
N GLU A 73 -0.97 12.48 28.45
CA GLU A 73 -1.23 12.93 29.82
C GLU A 73 -0.16 12.36 30.79
N GLY A 74 0.54 13.25 31.48
CA GLY A 74 1.63 12.88 32.39
C GLY A 74 3.00 12.72 31.74
N TYR A 75 3.19 13.19 30.52
CA TYR A 75 4.51 13.22 29.88
C TYR A 75 5.46 14.15 30.63
N ASP A 76 6.61 13.61 31.04
CA ASP A 76 7.69 14.33 31.68
C ASP A 76 8.97 14.13 30.87
N GLU A 77 9.48 15.21 30.27
CA GLU A 77 10.72 15.21 29.47
C GLU A 77 11.93 14.71 30.26
N HIS A 78 11.92 14.84 31.60
CA HIS A 78 13.01 14.38 32.46
C HIS A 78 12.98 12.90 32.78
N HIS A 79 11.90 12.18 32.42
CA HIS A 79 11.73 10.74 32.66
C HIS A 79 11.75 9.90 31.38
N GLU A 80 12.23 10.44 30.26
CA GLU A 80 12.47 9.63 29.05
C GLU A 80 13.52 8.54 29.33
N ARG A 81 13.01 7.33 29.58
CA ARG A 81 13.86 6.15 29.68
C ARG A 81 14.06 5.58 28.28
N GLU A 82 15.29 5.57 27.79
CA GLU A 82 15.64 4.84 26.59
C GLU A 82 15.43 3.33 26.83
N LEU A 83 14.38 2.79 26.21
CA LEU A 83 14.08 1.36 26.25
C LEU A 83 15.07 0.61 25.34
N SER A 84 15.61 -0.47 25.81
CA SER A 84 16.41 -1.36 24.97
C SER A 84 15.56 -1.95 23.85
N THR A 85 16.12 -2.11 22.65
CA THR A 85 15.46 -2.75 21.50
C THR A 85 14.85 -4.11 21.87
N LYS A 86 15.53 -4.88 22.71
CA LYS A 86 15.04 -6.17 23.23
C LYS A 86 13.82 -6.00 24.12
N GLU A 87 13.79 -4.99 24.97
CA GLU A 87 12.67 -4.70 25.86
C GLU A 87 11.44 -4.26 25.07
N ILE A 88 11.62 -3.39 24.08
CA ILE A 88 10.56 -2.98 23.13
C ILE A 88 9.99 -4.21 22.41
N PHE A 89 10.85 -5.03 21.83
CA PHE A 89 10.44 -6.19 21.06
C PHE A 89 9.68 -7.23 21.91
N VAL A 90 10.20 -7.57 23.09
CA VAL A 90 9.57 -8.60 23.92
C VAL A 90 8.29 -8.09 24.58
N THR A 91 8.33 -6.89 25.16
CA THR A 91 7.22 -6.40 25.99
C THR A 91 6.09 -5.80 25.15
N TYR A 92 6.43 -4.97 24.18
CA TYR A 92 5.44 -4.22 23.41
C TYR A 92 5.00 -4.92 22.10
N VAL A 93 5.85 -5.80 21.56
CA VAL A 93 5.51 -6.54 20.34
C VAL A 93 5.05 -7.95 20.67
N LEU A 94 5.90 -8.81 21.22
CA LEU A 94 5.58 -10.23 21.40
C LEU A 94 4.48 -10.49 22.45
N ARG A 95 4.42 -9.71 23.53
CA ARG A 95 3.39 -9.85 24.58
C ARG A 95 2.06 -9.18 24.24
N ASN A 96 2.01 -8.34 23.22
CA ASN A 96 0.81 -7.61 22.85
C ASN A 96 -0.13 -8.48 22.00
N LYS A 97 -1.18 -8.99 22.61
CA LYS A 97 -2.18 -9.84 21.94
C LYS A 97 -2.86 -9.14 20.76
N LEU A 98 -3.08 -7.82 20.85
CA LEU A 98 -3.70 -7.04 19.76
C LEU A 98 -2.82 -7.04 18.51
N LEU A 99 -1.50 -6.95 18.66
CA LEU A 99 -0.58 -7.04 17.51
C LEU A 99 -0.66 -8.41 16.82
N TRP A 100 -0.82 -9.49 17.58
CA TRP A 100 -0.99 -10.82 16.99
C TRP A 100 -2.30 -10.97 16.21
N TYR A 101 -3.41 -10.40 16.71
CA TYR A 101 -4.66 -10.39 15.95
C TYR A 101 -4.56 -9.57 14.67
N ILE A 102 -3.91 -8.41 14.73
CA ILE A 102 -3.66 -7.56 13.56
C ILE A 102 -2.74 -8.29 12.58
N ALA A 103 -1.66 -8.91 13.04
CA ALA A 103 -0.75 -9.69 12.21
C ALA A 103 -1.47 -10.83 11.50
N LEU A 104 -2.29 -11.60 12.23
CA LEU A 104 -3.06 -12.69 11.64
C LEU A 104 -4.07 -12.18 10.59
N ALA A 105 -4.77 -11.09 10.88
CA ALA A 105 -5.68 -10.46 9.92
C ALA A 105 -4.93 -10.02 8.66
N ASN A 106 -3.74 -9.42 8.81
CA ASN A 106 -2.90 -9.02 7.68
C ASN A 106 -2.46 -10.21 6.82
N VAL A 107 -2.17 -11.38 7.40
CA VAL A 107 -1.85 -12.59 6.62
C VAL A 107 -2.96 -12.88 5.59
N PHE A 108 -4.22 -12.88 6.00
CA PHE A 108 -5.34 -13.15 5.10
C PHE A 108 -5.56 -12.02 4.07
N VAL A 109 -5.43 -10.76 4.49
CA VAL A 109 -5.54 -9.61 3.57
C VAL A 109 -4.48 -9.67 2.49
N TYR A 110 -3.22 -9.90 2.87
CA TYR A 110 -2.12 -9.96 1.91
C TYR A 110 -2.13 -11.23 1.05
N LEU A 111 -2.57 -12.37 1.61
CA LEU A 111 -2.77 -13.59 0.84
C LEU A 111 -3.77 -13.35 -0.31
N LEU A 112 -4.90 -12.68 -0.02
CA LEU A 112 -5.88 -12.34 -1.03
C LEU A 112 -5.32 -11.30 -2.02
N ARG A 113 -4.71 -10.22 -1.51
CA ARG A 113 -4.19 -9.12 -2.35
C ARG A 113 -3.14 -9.63 -3.32
N TYR A 114 -2.08 -10.26 -2.83
CA TYR A 114 -0.98 -10.74 -3.68
C TYR A 114 -1.37 -11.97 -4.49
N GLY A 115 -2.19 -12.86 -3.93
CA GLY A 115 -2.72 -13.99 -4.68
C GLY A 115 -3.49 -13.56 -5.92
N VAL A 116 -4.29 -12.49 -5.82
CA VAL A 116 -4.97 -11.92 -7.01
C VAL A 116 -3.98 -11.16 -7.89
N LEU A 117 -3.14 -10.29 -7.33
CA LEU A 117 -2.22 -9.44 -8.11
C LEU A 117 -1.19 -10.24 -8.90
N ASP A 118 -0.50 -11.16 -8.26
CA ASP A 118 0.60 -11.89 -8.87
C ASP A 118 0.10 -12.89 -9.94
N TRP A 119 -1.08 -13.44 -9.74
CA TRP A 119 -1.67 -14.41 -10.66
C TRP A 119 -2.66 -13.80 -11.66
N ALA A 120 -3.13 -12.56 -11.45
CA ALA A 120 -4.10 -11.94 -12.35
C ALA A 120 -3.65 -11.88 -13.80
N PRO A 121 -2.41 -11.48 -14.16
CA PRO A 121 -1.98 -11.46 -15.55
C PRO A 121 -2.00 -12.85 -16.19
N THR A 122 -1.53 -13.87 -15.46
CA THR A 122 -1.53 -15.27 -15.94
C THR A 122 -2.96 -15.79 -16.06
N TYR A 123 -3.80 -15.56 -15.07
CA TYR A 123 -5.20 -15.98 -15.09
C TYR A 123 -5.98 -15.32 -16.23
N LEU A 124 -5.79 -14.02 -16.45
CA LEU A 124 -6.44 -13.29 -17.54
C LEU A 124 -5.98 -13.79 -18.90
N LYS A 125 -4.71 -14.15 -19.05
CA LYS A 125 -4.16 -14.68 -20.28
C LYS A 125 -4.63 -16.11 -20.53
N GLU A 126 -4.50 -17.02 -19.58
CA GLU A 126 -4.71 -18.46 -19.78
C GLU A 126 -6.19 -18.86 -19.64
N ALA A 127 -6.88 -18.35 -18.62
CA ALA A 127 -8.27 -18.72 -18.36
C ALA A 127 -9.28 -17.81 -19.06
N LYS A 128 -8.96 -16.53 -19.27
CA LYS A 128 -9.87 -15.55 -19.90
C LYS A 128 -9.46 -15.19 -21.33
N HIS A 129 -8.32 -15.69 -21.83
CA HIS A 129 -7.81 -15.48 -23.21
C HIS A 129 -7.54 -14.01 -23.57
N PHE A 130 -7.09 -13.21 -22.60
CA PHE A 130 -6.71 -11.81 -22.82
C PHE A 130 -5.31 -11.69 -23.40
N ASN A 131 -5.09 -10.67 -24.25
CA ASN A 131 -3.75 -10.33 -24.72
C ASN A 131 -2.92 -9.70 -23.61
N VAL A 132 -1.58 -9.71 -23.75
CA VAL A 132 -0.62 -9.15 -22.79
C VAL A 132 -0.93 -7.67 -22.50
N ASP A 133 -1.23 -6.89 -23.56
CA ASP A 133 -1.56 -5.47 -23.41
C ASP A 133 -2.79 -5.25 -22.54
N LYS A 134 -3.87 -6.00 -22.79
CA LYS A 134 -5.10 -5.92 -21.99
C LYS A 134 -4.87 -6.34 -20.55
N SER A 135 -4.06 -7.36 -20.32
CA SER A 135 -3.71 -7.81 -18.95
C SER A 135 -2.91 -6.75 -18.19
N SER A 136 -1.95 -6.09 -18.86
CA SER A 136 -1.15 -5.01 -18.26
C SER A 136 -2.00 -3.78 -17.93
N TRP A 137 -2.94 -3.41 -18.80
CA TRP A 137 -3.88 -2.32 -18.53
C TRP A 137 -4.88 -2.68 -17.44
N ALA A 138 -5.34 -3.92 -17.36
CA ALA A 138 -6.20 -4.39 -16.28
C ALA A 138 -5.50 -4.25 -14.90
N TYR A 139 -4.22 -4.62 -14.83
CA TYR A 139 -3.40 -4.43 -13.65
C TYR A 139 -3.28 -2.94 -13.27
N PHE A 140 -3.00 -2.07 -14.25
CA PHE A 140 -2.97 -0.62 -14.05
C PHE A 140 -4.28 -0.11 -13.45
N PHE A 141 -5.42 -0.44 -14.05
CA PHE A 141 -6.73 0.01 -13.57
C PHE A 141 -7.06 -0.54 -12.17
N TYR A 142 -6.64 -1.77 -11.86
CA TYR A 142 -6.81 -2.35 -10.54
C TYR A 142 -6.08 -1.51 -9.46
N GLU A 143 -4.83 -1.16 -9.68
CA GLU A 143 -4.06 -0.33 -8.74
C GLU A 143 -4.62 1.09 -8.64
N TRP A 144 -5.00 1.68 -9.75
CA TRP A 144 -5.58 3.03 -9.76
C TRP A 144 -6.96 3.09 -9.13
N ALA A 145 -7.79 2.06 -9.26
CA ALA A 145 -9.06 1.95 -8.55
C ALA A 145 -8.86 1.84 -7.02
N GLY A 146 -7.72 1.35 -6.57
CA GLY A 146 -7.33 1.36 -5.16
C GLY A 146 -7.18 2.76 -4.55
N ILE A 147 -6.85 3.79 -5.36
CA ILE A 147 -6.67 5.16 -4.88
C ILE A 147 -7.97 5.73 -4.29
N PRO A 148 -9.08 5.84 -5.05
CA PRO A 148 -10.34 6.30 -4.47
C PRO A 148 -10.83 5.39 -3.34
N GLY A 149 -10.61 4.07 -3.45
CA GLY A 149 -10.95 3.12 -2.39
C GLY A 149 -10.24 3.42 -1.07
N THR A 150 -8.94 3.70 -1.11
CA THR A 150 -8.14 4.03 0.07
C THR A 150 -8.57 5.37 0.69
N LEU A 151 -8.85 6.38 -0.15
CA LEU A 151 -9.32 7.68 0.32
C LEU A 151 -10.73 7.58 0.93
N LEU A 152 -11.63 6.85 0.30
CA LEU A 152 -12.98 6.57 0.82
C LEU A 152 -12.92 5.79 2.13
N CYS A 153 -12.05 4.80 2.25
CA CYS A 153 -11.85 4.05 3.49
C CYS A 153 -11.45 4.96 4.65
N GLY A 154 -10.48 5.85 4.43
CA GLY A 154 -10.06 6.83 5.42
C GLY A 154 -11.19 7.79 5.80
N TRP A 155 -11.88 8.35 4.81
CA TRP A 155 -12.99 9.27 5.04
C TRP A 155 -14.18 8.62 5.77
N LEU A 156 -14.57 7.41 5.37
CA LEU A 156 -15.63 6.64 6.04
C LEU A 156 -15.25 6.26 7.47
N SER A 157 -14.00 5.84 7.69
CA SER A 157 -13.49 5.54 9.02
C SER A 157 -13.64 6.73 9.97
N ASP A 158 -13.24 7.91 9.51
CA ASP A 158 -13.25 9.11 10.35
C ASP A 158 -14.67 9.67 10.55
N LYS A 159 -15.47 9.76 9.47
CA LYS A 159 -16.79 10.40 9.53
C LYS A 159 -17.92 9.46 9.95
N LEU A 160 -18.01 8.28 9.35
CA LEU A 160 -19.15 7.37 9.59
C LEU A 160 -18.92 6.50 10.82
N PHE A 161 -17.72 5.95 10.96
CA PHE A 161 -17.38 5.03 12.05
C PHE A 161 -16.69 5.72 13.23
N LYS A 162 -16.60 7.05 13.25
CA LYS A 162 -16.02 7.85 14.35
C LYS A 162 -14.65 7.35 14.82
N GLY A 163 -13.81 6.92 13.87
CA GLY A 163 -12.48 6.38 14.15
C GLY A 163 -12.46 4.87 14.52
N ASN A 164 -13.57 4.17 14.48
CA ASN A 164 -13.60 2.72 14.69
C ASN A 164 -13.06 1.98 13.45
N ARG A 165 -11.75 1.80 13.42
CA ARG A 165 -11.03 1.15 12.32
C ARG A 165 -11.40 -0.31 12.12
N GLY A 166 -11.80 -1.02 13.20
CA GLY A 166 -12.23 -2.41 13.13
C GLY A 166 -13.51 -2.58 12.31
N ALA A 167 -14.54 -1.79 12.59
CA ALA A 167 -15.81 -1.84 11.87
C ALA A 167 -15.63 -1.45 10.39
N THR A 168 -14.82 -0.42 10.11
CA THR A 168 -14.47 -0.03 8.76
C THR A 168 -13.78 -1.19 8.02
N GLY A 169 -12.83 -1.85 8.66
CA GLY A 169 -12.11 -2.99 8.09
C GLY A 169 -13.05 -4.14 7.69
N VAL A 170 -14.01 -4.49 8.55
CA VAL A 170 -15.00 -5.54 8.25
C VAL A 170 -15.84 -5.20 7.03
N VAL A 171 -16.34 -3.96 6.92
CA VAL A 171 -17.14 -3.53 5.76
C VAL A 171 -16.32 -3.62 4.47
N PHE A 172 -15.09 -3.13 4.48
CA PHE A 172 -14.23 -3.20 3.29
C PHE A 172 -13.83 -4.64 2.93
N MET A 173 -13.63 -5.52 3.90
CA MET A 173 -13.37 -6.94 3.64
C MET A 173 -14.57 -7.64 3.01
N ILE A 174 -15.80 -7.31 3.40
CA ILE A 174 -17.01 -7.81 2.74
C ILE A 174 -17.04 -7.32 1.28
N LEU A 175 -16.79 -6.03 1.03
CA LEU A 175 -16.75 -5.49 -0.33
C LEU A 175 -15.68 -6.15 -1.20
N VAL A 176 -14.49 -6.40 -0.65
CA VAL A 176 -13.41 -7.13 -1.34
C VAL A 176 -13.83 -8.55 -1.68
N THR A 177 -14.50 -9.25 -0.75
CA THR A 177 -15.00 -10.61 -0.99
C THR A 177 -16.02 -10.62 -2.14
N VAL A 178 -16.98 -9.69 -2.13
CA VAL A 178 -17.97 -9.55 -3.21
C VAL A 178 -17.27 -9.23 -4.53
N GLY A 179 -16.32 -8.28 -4.54
CA GLY A 179 -15.55 -7.95 -5.74
C GLY A 179 -14.78 -9.14 -6.31
N THR A 180 -14.15 -9.94 -5.44
CA THR A 180 -13.43 -11.15 -5.84
C THR A 180 -14.37 -12.21 -6.42
N LEU A 181 -15.56 -12.37 -5.86
CA LEU A 181 -16.58 -13.27 -6.40
C LEU A 181 -17.06 -12.81 -7.79
N ILE A 182 -17.32 -11.52 -7.99
CA ILE A 182 -17.67 -10.97 -9.30
C ILE A 182 -16.56 -11.22 -10.32
N TYR A 183 -15.29 -10.96 -9.92
CA TYR A 183 -14.13 -11.21 -10.78
C TYR A 183 -14.02 -12.69 -11.20
N TRP A 184 -14.25 -13.61 -10.28
CA TRP A 184 -14.20 -15.04 -10.55
C TRP A 184 -15.35 -15.49 -11.47
N LEU A 185 -16.56 -15.02 -11.22
CA LEU A 185 -17.76 -15.40 -11.96
C LEU A 185 -17.87 -14.74 -13.34
N ASN A 186 -17.06 -13.73 -13.63
CA ASN A 186 -17.09 -13.04 -14.92
C ASN A 186 -16.74 -14.02 -16.07
N PRO A 187 -17.57 -14.11 -17.14
CA PRO A 187 -17.34 -15.03 -18.24
C PRO A 187 -16.06 -14.72 -19.01
N ALA A 188 -15.45 -15.76 -19.61
CA ALA A 188 -14.26 -15.61 -20.44
C ALA A 188 -14.55 -14.73 -21.68
N GLY A 189 -13.59 -13.86 -22.03
CA GLY A 189 -13.69 -13.00 -23.23
C GLY A 189 -14.43 -11.69 -23.04
N ASN A 190 -14.98 -11.39 -21.86
CA ASN A 190 -15.62 -10.12 -21.55
C ASN A 190 -14.70 -9.31 -20.59
N PRO A 191 -14.10 -8.19 -21.06
CA PRO A 191 -13.22 -7.38 -20.21
C PRO A 191 -13.97 -6.66 -19.10
#